data_73c96607ec46530f98e13e344066ddff
#
_entry.id   73c96607ec46530f98e13e344066ddff
#
_cell.length_a   1.000
_cell.length_b   1.000
_cell.length_c   1.000
_cell.angle_alpha   90.00
_cell.angle_beta   90.00
_cell.angle_gamma   90.00
#
_symmetry.space_group_name_H-M   'P 1'
#
loop_
_entity.id
_entity.type
_entity.pdbx_description
1 polymer ?
#
loop_
_entity_poly.entity_id
_entity_poly.type
_entity_poly.pdbx_seq_one_letter_code
_entity_poly.pdbx_strand_id
1 'polypeptide(L)'
;MFKEIKNKISDLVEKESRKIYEVSFSFPAAVPLEFQELFDMIQSVPSRDDIRIYLFTENDERFTFNKSTAEAEYNSFIGELLEDEQIFVKLEINKEIQNRHFSVYCFEQFAEDLIRLPIEQALNAFSLILNESEGYIVFDLFDNRNIFFTKTMFFIGANNQEVNIDFDREQRLQECRETSYFYNQDHYELLPDDFKIIVGYEGNPFVELFQKFEAILSLCMLASNSSIFRGSLKLQIMGQRSVEYTYDLKDIKGNPILYKVYDWIYSGGSSIDKALIARNIICLHCKYEPILRLDSKAFAAILSNYNLYLRENVTQYLELKNKVAEFISDIVSKTGEYATELLDKYFPFVSEKHYLQL
;
A
#
# COMPACT_ATOMS: atom_id res chain seq x y z
N MET A 1 23.66 -12.92 11.83
CA MET A 1 24.89 -12.14 12.02
C MET A 1 25.72 -12.65 13.21
N PHE A 2 25.18 -12.79 14.43
CA PHE A 2 25.95 -13.09 15.65
C PHE A 2 26.09 -14.56 16.06
N LYS A 3 25.64 -15.52 15.24
CA LYS A 3 25.60 -16.95 15.62
C LYS A 3 26.96 -17.54 15.97
N GLU A 4 28.00 -17.14 15.24
CA GLU A 4 29.36 -17.70 15.38
C GLU A 4 30.09 -17.13 16.60
N ILE A 5 29.84 -15.86 16.95
CA ILE A 5 30.51 -15.17 18.06
C ILE A 5 29.73 -15.19 19.37
N LYS A 6 28.52 -15.77 19.39
CA LYS A 6 27.61 -15.75 20.55
C LYS A 6 28.23 -16.25 21.86
N ASN A 7 29.21 -17.17 21.76
CA ASN A 7 29.88 -17.71 22.92
C ASN A 7 31.04 -16.85 23.44
N LYS A 8 31.46 -15.85 22.66
CA LYS A 8 32.58 -14.93 22.99
C LYS A 8 32.09 -13.61 23.52
N ILE A 9 30.81 -13.26 23.32
CA ILE A 9 30.22 -11.97 23.63
C ILE A 9 29.28 -12.03 24.83
N SER A 10 29.16 -10.92 25.54
CA SER A 10 28.19 -10.69 26.64
C SER A 10 27.40 -9.40 26.39
N ASP A 11 26.33 -9.22 27.16
CA ASP A 11 25.50 -7.98 27.18
C ASP A 11 24.96 -7.57 25.82
N LEU A 12 24.60 -8.55 24.96
CA LEU A 12 24.06 -8.29 23.64
C LEU A 12 22.72 -7.56 23.73
N VAL A 13 22.68 -6.36 23.20
CA VAL A 13 21.47 -5.53 23.07
C VAL A 13 21.30 -5.14 21.62
N GLU A 14 20.13 -5.44 21.07
CA GLU A 14 19.75 -5.10 19.70
C GLU A 14 18.63 -4.05 19.71
N LYS A 15 18.72 -3.04 18.84
CA LYS A 15 17.69 -2.06 18.61
C LYS A 15 17.56 -1.82 17.11
N GLU A 16 16.36 -1.85 16.61
CA GLU A 16 16.09 -1.58 15.21
C GLU A 16 14.98 -0.55 15.04
N SER A 17 15.25 0.45 14.25
CA SER A 17 14.31 1.44 13.77
C SER A 17 14.21 1.40 12.24
N ARG A 18 13.35 2.24 11.67
CA ARG A 18 13.27 2.40 10.22
C ARG A 18 14.62 2.77 9.58
N LYS A 19 15.44 3.58 10.23
CA LYS A 19 16.67 4.12 9.63
C LYS A 19 17.93 3.38 10.02
N ILE A 20 17.98 2.89 11.23
CA ILE A 20 19.21 2.40 11.84
C ILE A 20 18.93 1.08 12.55
N TYR A 21 19.86 0.15 12.39
CA TYR A 21 19.99 -1.01 13.27
C TYR A 21 21.25 -0.85 14.10
N GLU A 22 21.10 -0.87 15.42
CA GLU A 22 22.17 -0.72 16.39
C GLU A 22 22.31 -1.99 17.20
N VAL A 23 23.55 -2.44 17.39
CA VAL A 23 23.88 -3.54 18.27
C VAL A 23 24.99 -3.13 19.21
N SER A 24 24.84 -3.44 20.49
CA SER A 24 25.92 -3.29 21.46
C SER A 24 26.14 -4.61 22.17
N PHE A 25 27.41 -4.93 22.41
CA PHE A 25 27.86 -6.07 23.18
C PHE A 25 29.26 -5.83 23.73
N SER A 26 29.76 -6.71 24.59
CA SER A 26 31.11 -6.67 25.10
C SER A 26 31.81 -8.01 24.97
N PHE A 27 33.12 -7.99 24.98
CA PHE A 27 33.96 -9.20 25.07
C PHE A 27 35.24 -8.90 25.85
N PRO A 28 35.84 -9.89 26.56
CA PRO A 28 37.08 -9.72 27.30
C PRO A 28 38.29 -9.68 26.34
N ALA A 29 39.26 -8.81 26.61
CA ALA A 29 40.51 -8.72 25.84
C ALA A 29 41.30 -10.06 25.83
N ALA A 30 41.17 -10.86 26.88
CA ALA A 30 41.78 -12.22 26.95
C ALA A 30 41.25 -13.18 25.88
N VAL A 31 40.03 -12.97 25.36
CA VAL A 31 39.42 -13.77 24.29
C VAL A 31 38.84 -12.84 23.23
N PRO A 32 39.70 -12.15 22.49
CA PRO A 32 39.24 -11.13 21.54
C PRO A 32 38.51 -11.79 20.35
N LEU A 33 37.65 -11.01 19.72
CA LEU A 33 37.13 -11.36 18.40
C LEU A 33 38.26 -11.31 17.38
N GLU A 34 38.29 -12.27 16.48
CA GLU A 34 39.29 -12.27 15.40
C GLU A 34 38.94 -11.22 14.34
N PHE A 35 39.94 -10.68 13.67
CA PHE A 35 39.73 -9.75 12.55
C PHE A 35 38.72 -10.29 11.54
N GLN A 36 38.84 -11.58 11.19
CA GLN A 36 37.97 -12.24 10.22
C GLN A 36 36.52 -12.27 10.69
N GLU A 37 36.25 -12.46 11.99
CA GLU A 37 34.89 -12.48 12.55
C GLU A 37 34.18 -11.12 12.38
N LEU A 38 34.89 -10.02 12.64
CA LEU A 38 34.36 -8.66 12.41
C LEU A 38 34.24 -8.33 10.91
N PHE A 39 35.17 -8.79 10.11
CA PHE A 39 35.16 -8.59 8.66
C PHE A 39 33.99 -9.33 8.00
N ASP A 40 33.73 -10.57 8.42
CA ASP A 40 32.60 -11.37 7.94
C ASP A 40 31.25 -10.75 8.32
N MET A 41 31.16 -10.10 9.49
CA MET A 41 29.98 -9.32 9.85
C MET A 41 29.73 -8.19 8.86
N ILE A 42 30.79 -7.42 8.52
CA ILE A 42 30.69 -6.33 7.53
C ILE A 42 30.28 -6.89 6.17
N GLN A 43 30.86 -8.02 5.76
CA GLN A 43 30.57 -8.65 4.47
C GLN A 43 29.14 -9.22 4.40
N SER A 44 28.54 -9.59 5.54
CA SER A 44 27.17 -10.11 5.60
C SER A 44 26.12 -9.03 5.38
N VAL A 45 26.49 -7.74 5.47
CA VAL A 45 25.59 -6.59 5.27
C VAL A 45 25.51 -6.27 3.77
N PRO A 46 24.28 -6.11 3.20
CA PRO A 46 24.12 -5.71 1.81
C PRO A 46 24.86 -4.42 1.48
N SER A 47 25.31 -4.30 0.24
CA SER A 47 26.07 -3.11 -0.21
C SER A 47 25.32 -1.79 -0.16
N ARG A 48 23.98 -1.86 -0.11
CA ARG A 48 23.09 -0.69 0.05
C ARG A 48 23.16 -0.06 1.44
N ASP A 49 23.54 -0.85 2.45
CA ASP A 49 23.56 -0.40 3.85
C ASP A 49 25.00 -0.04 4.27
N ASP A 50 25.12 1.07 5.04
CA ASP A 50 26.41 1.51 5.57
C ASP A 50 26.62 1.01 7.00
N ILE A 51 27.59 0.11 7.18
CA ILE A 51 27.93 -0.48 8.48
C ILE A 51 29.18 0.16 9.06
N ARG A 52 29.13 0.48 10.35
CA ARG A 52 30.26 0.96 11.16
C ARG A 52 30.33 0.20 12.47
N ILE A 53 31.51 -0.25 12.84
CA ILE A 53 31.77 -0.94 14.09
C ILE A 53 32.74 -0.08 14.90
N TYR A 54 32.37 0.23 16.12
CA TYR A 54 33.17 0.97 17.06
C TYR A 54 33.54 0.08 18.23
N LEU A 55 34.81 0.00 18.56
CA LEU A 55 35.33 -0.67 19.74
C LEU A 55 35.78 0.41 20.73
N PHE A 56 35.41 0.24 21.99
CA PHE A 56 35.76 1.13 23.08
C PHE A 56 36.41 0.33 24.19
N THR A 57 37.48 0.84 24.77
CA THR A 57 38.09 0.31 25.96
C THR A 57 37.44 0.92 27.22
N GLU A 58 37.74 0.40 28.40
CA GLU A 58 37.32 0.99 29.68
C GLU A 58 37.86 2.43 29.88
N ASN A 59 38.93 2.79 29.19
CA ASN A 59 39.57 4.10 29.24
C ASN A 59 39.07 5.06 28.15
N ASP A 60 37.92 4.76 27.49
CA ASP A 60 37.33 5.55 26.39
C ASP A 60 38.22 5.66 25.14
N GLU A 61 39.22 4.78 24.98
CA GLU A 61 39.93 4.68 23.72
C GLU A 61 39.02 4.08 22.66
N ARG A 62 39.00 4.68 21.48
CA ARG A 62 38.09 4.30 20.40
C ARG A 62 38.84 3.82 19.18
N PHE A 63 38.49 2.63 18.72
CA PHE A 63 38.90 2.10 17.43
C PHE A 63 37.68 1.97 16.49
N THR A 64 37.80 2.40 15.24
CA THR A 64 36.74 2.27 14.25
C THR A 64 37.10 1.22 13.24
N PHE A 65 36.32 0.13 13.19
CA PHE A 65 36.50 -0.96 12.27
C PHE A 65 35.55 -0.82 11.08
N ASN A 66 36.07 -0.87 9.86
CA ASN A 66 35.32 -0.75 8.62
C ASN A 66 35.92 -1.61 7.49
N LYS A 67 35.31 -1.57 6.28
CA LYS A 67 35.77 -2.35 5.12
C LYS A 67 37.22 -2.10 4.68
N SER A 68 37.80 -0.98 5.05
CA SER A 68 39.18 -0.59 4.70
C SER A 68 40.19 -0.83 5.82
N THR A 69 39.75 -1.26 7.00
CA THR A 69 40.63 -1.51 8.14
C THR A 69 41.57 -2.67 7.83
N ALA A 70 42.89 -2.45 7.98
CA ALA A 70 43.90 -3.48 7.77
C ALA A 70 43.98 -4.40 9.00
N GLU A 71 44.20 -5.71 8.77
CA GLU A 71 44.33 -6.69 9.85
C GLU A 71 45.44 -6.34 10.84
N ALA A 72 46.58 -5.84 10.34
CA ALA A 72 47.73 -5.41 11.16
C ALA A 72 47.35 -4.25 12.11
N GLU A 73 46.50 -3.33 11.66
CA GLU A 73 46.04 -2.19 12.45
C GLU A 73 45.09 -2.65 13.59
N TYR A 74 44.17 -3.56 13.29
CA TYR A 74 43.31 -4.18 14.29
C TYR A 74 44.09 -4.99 15.32
N ASN A 75 45.01 -5.84 14.86
CA ASN A 75 45.87 -6.65 15.72
C ASN A 75 46.77 -5.81 16.63
N SER A 76 47.27 -4.66 16.15
CA SER A 76 48.01 -3.70 16.97
C SER A 76 47.16 -3.15 18.08
N PHE A 77 45.91 -2.70 17.77
CA PHE A 77 44.99 -2.18 18.75
C PHE A 77 44.68 -3.24 19.84
N ILE A 78 44.37 -4.47 19.45
CA ILE A 78 44.07 -5.56 20.42
C ILE A 78 45.31 -5.91 21.26
N GLY A 79 46.51 -5.91 20.64
CA GLY A 79 47.79 -6.23 21.31
C GLY A 79 48.26 -5.20 22.33
N GLU A 80 47.73 -3.99 22.31
CA GLU A 80 47.99 -2.93 23.30
C GLU A 80 47.11 -3.00 24.56
N LEU A 81 46.06 -3.86 24.54
CA LEU A 81 45.10 -4.00 25.65
C LEU A 81 45.64 -4.95 26.73
N LEU A 82 45.20 -4.71 27.95
CA LEU A 82 45.50 -5.61 29.07
C LEU A 82 44.51 -6.81 29.08
N GLU A 83 44.97 -7.97 29.51
CA GLU A 83 44.16 -9.22 29.50
C GLU A 83 42.87 -9.13 30.34
N ASP A 84 42.83 -8.25 31.36
CA ASP A 84 41.71 -8.03 32.26
C ASP A 84 40.73 -6.96 31.78
N GLU A 85 41.04 -6.27 30.68
CA GLU A 85 40.14 -5.25 30.12
C GLU A 85 38.92 -5.83 29.42
N GLN A 86 37.82 -5.07 29.44
CA GLN A 86 36.61 -5.31 28.66
C GLN A 86 36.56 -4.39 27.45
N ILE A 87 36.22 -4.96 26.32
CA ILE A 87 36.01 -4.19 25.07
C ILE A 87 34.51 -4.10 24.83
N PHE A 88 34.00 -2.88 24.71
CA PHE A 88 32.62 -2.58 24.36
C PHE A 88 32.53 -2.33 22.86
N VAL A 89 31.58 -3.00 22.22
CA VAL A 89 31.36 -2.85 20.77
C VAL A 89 30.02 -2.17 20.55
N LYS A 90 30.04 -1.18 19.67
CA LYS A 90 28.82 -0.59 19.10
C LYS A 90 28.87 -0.77 17.59
N LEU A 91 27.91 -1.50 17.06
CA LEU A 91 27.71 -1.70 15.64
C LEU A 91 26.50 -0.86 15.22
N GLU A 92 26.67 -0.07 14.17
CA GLU A 92 25.62 0.77 13.59
C GLU A 92 25.51 0.44 12.10
N ILE A 93 24.27 0.12 11.65
CA ILE A 93 23.96 -0.05 10.23
C ILE A 93 22.92 1.00 9.85
N ASN A 94 23.32 1.93 8.98
CA ASN A 94 22.41 2.87 8.35
C ASN A 94 21.75 2.19 7.16
N LYS A 95 20.43 2.10 7.16
CA LYS A 95 19.64 1.37 6.16
C LYS A 95 19.17 2.30 5.05
N GLU A 96 19.31 1.84 3.82
CA GLU A 96 18.85 2.55 2.64
C GLU A 96 17.93 1.68 1.78
N ILE A 97 16.98 2.30 1.10
CA ILE A 97 16.16 1.63 0.09
C ILE A 97 16.93 1.66 -1.23
N GLN A 98 17.16 0.50 -1.81
CA GLN A 98 17.78 0.39 -3.13
C GLN A 98 17.10 -0.72 -3.94
N ASN A 99 16.73 -0.42 -5.18
CA ASN A 99 16.05 -1.37 -6.08
C ASN A 99 14.79 -1.98 -5.44
N ARG A 100 14.05 -1.19 -4.65
CA ARG A 100 12.84 -1.62 -3.92
C ARG A 100 13.09 -2.63 -2.80
N HIS A 101 14.32 -2.77 -2.36
CA HIS A 101 14.69 -3.62 -1.23
C HIS A 101 15.08 -2.79 -0.01
N PHE A 102 14.67 -3.27 1.15
CA PHE A 102 14.94 -2.66 2.45
C PHE A 102 15.31 -3.73 3.49
N SER A 103 16.39 -3.51 4.22
CA SER A 103 16.91 -4.49 5.19
C SER A 103 16.18 -4.43 6.52
N VAL A 104 15.82 -5.59 7.05
CA VAL A 104 15.31 -5.80 8.40
C VAL A 104 16.15 -6.87 9.09
N TYR A 105 16.98 -6.45 10.04
CA TYR A 105 17.93 -7.32 10.73
C TYR A 105 17.34 -8.04 11.93
N CYS A 106 16.45 -7.33 12.68
CA CYS A 106 15.70 -7.86 13.81
C CYS A 106 14.21 -7.46 13.66
N PHE A 107 13.42 -8.36 13.09
CA PHE A 107 12.01 -8.08 12.75
C PHE A 107 11.18 -7.67 13.97
N GLU A 108 11.41 -8.29 15.13
CA GLU A 108 10.64 -7.97 16.34
C GLU A 108 10.87 -6.53 16.79
N GLN A 109 12.13 -6.06 16.80
CA GLN A 109 12.46 -4.67 17.17
C GLN A 109 11.96 -3.67 16.14
N PHE A 110 12.10 -3.99 14.84
CA PHE A 110 11.57 -3.17 13.76
C PHE A 110 10.05 -3.01 13.85
N ALA A 111 9.32 -4.11 14.10
CA ALA A 111 7.87 -4.08 14.28
C ALA A 111 7.48 -3.27 15.52
N GLU A 112 8.17 -3.48 16.64
CA GLU A 112 7.92 -2.78 17.90
C GLU A 112 8.11 -1.26 17.76
N ASP A 113 9.16 -0.81 17.07
CA ASP A 113 9.41 0.60 16.79
C ASP A 113 8.24 1.24 16.04
N LEU A 114 7.73 0.58 14.97
CA LEU A 114 6.62 1.09 14.17
C LEU A 114 5.27 1.05 14.92
N ILE A 115 5.02 0.00 15.71
CA ILE A 115 3.76 -0.18 16.44
C ILE A 115 3.64 0.84 17.60
N ARG A 116 4.76 1.24 18.19
CA ARG A 116 4.78 2.27 19.27
C ARG A 116 4.55 3.68 18.76
N LEU A 117 4.70 3.93 17.47
CA LEU A 117 4.48 5.27 16.93
C LEU A 117 3.00 5.69 17.05
N PRO A 118 2.73 6.99 17.23
CA PRO A 118 1.39 7.52 16.97
C PRO A 118 0.94 7.16 15.54
N ILE A 119 -0.36 6.88 15.38
CA ILE A 119 -0.91 6.36 14.12
C ILE A 119 -0.54 7.22 12.90
N GLU A 120 -0.62 8.55 13.00
CA GLU A 120 -0.21 9.47 11.92
C GLU A 120 1.28 9.34 11.57
N GLN A 121 2.14 9.16 12.57
CA GLN A 121 3.57 8.99 12.35
C GLN A 121 3.87 7.62 11.72
N ALA A 122 3.17 6.58 12.13
CA ALA A 122 3.31 5.25 11.55
C ALA A 122 2.80 5.23 10.08
N LEU A 123 1.65 5.85 9.78
CA LEU A 123 1.18 6.05 8.40
C LEU A 123 2.23 6.79 7.56
N ASN A 124 2.78 7.88 8.07
CA ASN A 124 3.82 8.64 7.38
C ASN A 124 5.10 7.81 7.16
N ALA A 125 5.48 6.96 8.11
CA ALA A 125 6.63 6.07 7.97
C ALA A 125 6.46 5.10 6.80
N PHE A 126 5.30 4.44 6.68
CA PHE A 126 5.01 3.55 5.55
C PHE A 126 4.85 4.30 4.22
N SER A 127 4.26 5.49 4.24
CA SER A 127 4.17 6.35 3.06
C SER A 127 5.54 6.67 2.49
N LEU A 128 6.48 7.11 3.32
CA LEU A 128 7.83 7.41 2.89
C LEU A 128 8.54 6.19 2.29
N ILE A 129 8.38 5.02 2.92
CA ILE A 129 8.97 3.77 2.43
C ILE A 129 8.41 3.41 1.05
N LEU A 130 7.08 3.45 0.87
CA LEU A 130 6.43 3.08 -0.40
C LEU A 130 6.71 4.09 -1.52
N ASN A 131 6.81 5.38 -1.21
CA ASN A 131 7.11 6.42 -2.19
C ASN A 131 8.58 6.35 -2.65
N GLU A 132 9.52 6.09 -1.72
CA GLU A 132 10.93 5.86 -2.06
C GLU A 132 11.14 4.58 -2.90
N SER A 133 10.20 3.62 -2.85
CA SER A 133 10.28 2.33 -3.54
C SER A 133 9.44 2.21 -4.82
N GLU A 134 8.87 3.32 -5.32
CA GLU A 134 8.09 3.34 -6.56
C GLU A 134 6.92 2.33 -6.59
N GLY A 135 6.16 2.27 -5.51
CA GLY A 135 4.86 1.59 -5.47
C GLY A 135 4.83 0.20 -4.83
N TYR A 136 5.97 -0.48 -4.65
CA TYR A 136 6.06 -1.69 -3.82
C TYR A 136 7.43 -1.85 -3.20
N ILE A 137 7.52 -2.61 -2.11
CA ILE A 137 8.77 -2.82 -1.39
C ILE A 137 8.93 -4.25 -0.91
N VAL A 138 10.17 -4.72 -0.94
CA VAL A 138 10.61 -5.98 -0.38
C VAL A 138 11.42 -5.69 0.89
N PHE A 139 10.92 -6.15 2.02
CA PHE A 139 11.64 -6.15 3.28
C PHE A 139 12.44 -7.44 3.38
N ASP A 140 13.75 -7.34 3.25
CA ASP A 140 14.67 -8.47 3.36
C ASP A 140 14.90 -8.83 4.82
N LEU A 141 14.26 -9.91 5.29
CA LEU A 141 14.36 -10.39 6.68
C LEU A 141 15.62 -11.22 6.86
N PHE A 142 16.54 -10.77 7.70
CA PHE A 142 17.77 -11.49 8.02
C PHE A 142 17.61 -12.55 9.10
N ASP A 143 16.52 -12.47 9.89
CA ASP A 143 16.16 -13.48 10.88
C ASP A 143 15.33 -14.66 10.31
N ASN A 144 14.83 -14.55 9.10
CA ASN A 144 14.12 -15.55 8.30
C ASN A 144 12.89 -16.20 8.95
N ARG A 145 12.27 -15.59 9.94
CA ARG A 145 11.20 -16.23 10.72
C ARG A 145 9.79 -15.80 10.37
N ASN A 146 9.61 -14.58 9.86
CA ASN A 146 8.33 -13.90 9.87
C ASN A 146 7.88 -13.49 8.45
N ILE A 147 7.67 -14.49 7.59
CA ILE A 147 7.27 -14.26 6.19
C ILE A 147 5.79 -13.92 6.12
N PHE A 148 5.47 -12.74 5.57
CA PHE A 148 4.12 -12.34 5.23
C PHE A 148 4.15 -11.25 4.15
N PHE A 149 3.01 -11.03 3.49
CA PHE A 149 2.92 -9.95 2.51
C PHE A 149 1.51 -9.41 2.34
N THR A 150 1.46 -8.16 1.89
CA THR A 150 0.30 -7.45 1.40
C THR A 150 0.33 -7.40 -0.14
N LYS A 151 -0.47 -6.55 -0.78
CA LYS A 151 -0.38 -6.35 -2.24
C LYS A 151 0.88 -5.57 -2.66
N THR A 152 1.50 -4.80 -1.77
CA THR A 152 2.61 -3.88 -2.09
C THR A 152 3.83 -4.03 -1.18
N MET A 153 3.69 -4.68 -0.03
CA MET A 153 4.77 -4.88 0.92
C MET A 153 5.02 -6.37 1.13
N PHE A 154 6.26 -6.80 0.90
CA PHE A 154 6.68 -8.21 0.95
C PHE A 154 7.76 -8.38 2.00
N PHE A 155 7.42 -9.01 3.12
CA PHE A 155 8.35 -9.36 4.20
C PHE A 155 8.80 -10.79 3.97
N ILE A 156 9.99 -10.97 3.41
CA ILE A 156 10.51 -12.26 2.97
C ILE A 156 11.96 -12.45 3.40
N GLY A 157 12.44 -13.69 3.46
CA GLY A 157 13.84 -13.95 3.77
C GLY A 157 14.79 -13.32 2.74
N ALA A 158 15.89 -12.76 3.19
CA ALA A 158 16.88 -12.01 2.38
C ALA A 158 17.43 -12.76 1.16
N ASN A 159 17.25 -14.09 1.09
CA ASN A 159 17.70 -14.93 -0.04
C ASN A 159 16.60 -15.22 -1.07
N ASN A 160 15.38 -14.72 -0.89
CA ASN A 160 14.29 -14.92 -1.83
C ASN A 160 14.27 -13.75 -2.84
N GLN A 161 14.41 -14.06 -4.14
CA GLN A 161 14.70 -13.05 -5.16
C GLN A 161 13.51 -12.65 -6.05
N GLU A 162 12.43 -13.41 -6.10
CA GLU A 162 11.33 -13.12 -7.03
C GLU A 162 10.01 -12.86 -6.29
N VAL A 163 9.49 -11.66 -6.49
CA VAL A 163 8.16 -11.24 -6.06
C VAL A 163 7.32 -10.98 -7.31
N ASN A 164 6.24 -11.72 -7.46
CA ASN A 164 5.28 -11.48 -8.54
C ASN A 164 4.23 -10.49 -8.07
N ILE A 165 4.10 -9.35 -8.78
CA ILE A 165 3.19 -8.28 -8.44
C ILE A 165 2.13 -8.19 -9.54
N ASP A 166 0.89 -8.46 -9.17
CA ASP A 166 -0.30 -8.33 -10.02
C ASP A 166 -1.22 -7.23 -9.46
N PHE A 167 -0.64 -6.07 -9.12
CA PHE A 167 -1.38 -4.94 -8.58
C PHE A 167 -0.82 -3.61 -9.10
N ASP A 168 -1.63 -2.91 -9.88
CA ASP A 168 -1.31 -1.54 -10.34
C ASP A 168 -1.73 -0.52 -9.28
N ARG A 169 -0.77 -0.16 -8.43
CA ARG A 169 -0.98 0.79 -7.33
C ARG A 169 -1.25 2.20 -7.82
N GLU A 170 -0.57 2.62 -8.89
CA GLU A 170 -0.71 3.98 -9.43
C GLU A 170 -2.10 4.18 -10.04
N GLN A 171 -2.56 3.22 -10.85
CA GLN A 171 -3.92 3.23 -11.38
C GLN A 171 -4.96 3.27 -10.25
N ARG A 172 -4.79 2.47 -9.19
CA ARG A 172 -5.70 2.46 -8.05
C ARG A 172 -5.73 3.79 -7.30
N LEU A 173 -4.58 4.43 -7.09
CA LEU A 173 -4.51 5.78 -6.50
C LEU A 173 -5.27 6.81 -7.35
N GLN A 174 -5.12 6.75 -8.67
CA GLN A 174 -5.82 7.63 -9.60
C GLN A 174 -7.35 7.43 -9.52
N GLU A 175 -7.83 6.18 -9.57
CA GLU A 175 -9.26 5.86 -9.42
C GLU A 175 -9.83 6.36 -8.10
N CYS A 176 -9.07 6.26 -7.00
CA CYS A 176 -9.46 6.82 -5.71
C CYS A 176 -9.58 8.35 -5.74
N ARG A 177 -8.64 9.04 -6.40
CA ARG A 177 -8.66 10.51 -6.56
C ARG A 177 -9.87 11.00 -7.35
N GLU A 178 -10.34 10.22 -8.31
CA GLU A 178 -11.51 10.56 -9.12
C GLU A 178 -12.84 10.43 -8.37
N THR A 179 -12.90 9.58 -7.35
CA THR A 179 -14.14 9.24 -6.65
C THR A 179 -14.25 9.84 -5.26
N SER A 180 -13.14 10.14 -4.60
CA SER A 180 -13.08 10.63 -3.21
C SER A 180 -12.09 11.77 -3.07
N TYR A 181 -12.38 12.70 -2.16
CA TYR A 181 -11.46 13.78 -1.80
C TYR A 181 -10.86 13.52 -0.42
N PHE A 182 -9.69 12.93 -0.38
CA PHE A 182 -8.91 12.78 0.84
C PHE A 182 -7.87 13.90 0.92
N TYR A 183 -8.07 14.84 1.86
CA TYR A 183 -7.24 16.06 1.99
C TYR A 183 -5.74 15.75 2.14
N ASN A 184 -5.40 14.64 2.81
CA ASN A 184 -4.01 14.25 3.05
C ASN A 184 -3.48 13.26 2.01
N GLN A 185 -4.16 13.05 0.88
CA GLN A 185 -3.78 12.03 -0.10
C GLN A 185 -2.38 12.25 -0.68
N ASP A 186 -2.02 13.49 -1.00
CA ASP A 186 -0.68 13.82 -1.52
C ASP A 186 0.42 13.72 -0.43
N HIS A 187 0.03 13.74 0.84
CA HIS A 187 0.97 13.59 1.94
C HIS A 187 1.25 12.12 2.26
N TYR A 188 0.21 11.29 2.30
CA TYR A 188 0.37 9.89 2.63
C TYR A 188 0.59 9.00 1.42
N GLU A 189 -0.13 9.23 0.32
CA GLU A 189 -0.15 8.39 -0.88
C GLU A 189 -0.31 6.89 -0.56
N LEU A 190 -1.19 6.57 0.39
CA LEU A 190 -1.44 5.22 0.87
C LEU A 190 -2.81 4.72 0.42
N LEU A 191 -2.89 3.41 0.21
CA LEU A 191 -4.11 2.67 -0.11
C LEU A 191 -4.43 1.64 0.98
N PRO A 192 -5.71 1.27 1.16
CA PRO A 192 -6.08 0.12 1.99
C PRO A 192 -5.36 -1.17 1.57
N ASP A 193 -5.10 -1.33 0.28
CA ASP A 193 -4.40 -2.47 -0.32
C ASP A 193 -2.96 -2.61 0.20
N ASP A 194 -2.30 -1.50 0.54
CA ASP A 194 -0.95 -1.50 1.09
C ASP A 194 -0.87 -2.26 2.42
N PHE A 195 -1.99 -2.32 3.17
CA PHE A 195 -2.05 -2.93 4.50
C PHE A 195 -2.90 -4.20 4.54
N LYS A 196 -3.50 -4.61 3.42
CA LYS A 196 -4.24 -5.86 3.33
C LYS A 196 -3.32 -7.06 3.34
N ILE A 197 -3.21 -7.75 4.48
CA ILE A 197 -2.44 -8.98 4.58
C ILE A 197 -3.12 -10.06 3.73
N ILE A 198 -2.39 -10.59 2.74
CA ILE A 198 -2.81 -11.66 1.84
C ILE A 198 -2.30 -13.01 2.35
N VAL A 199 -1.03 -13.05 2.71
CA VAL A 199 -0.39 -14.20 3.34
C VAL A 199 0.23 -13.73 4.64
N GLY A 200 -0.02 -14.44 5.71
CA GLY A 200 0.46 -14.13 7.05
C GLY A 200 0.66 -15.38 7.88
N TYR A 201 1.09 -15.20 9.10
CA TYR A 201 1.32 -16.25 10.09
C TYR A 201 0.67 -15.86 11.42
N GLU A 202 0.40 -16.86 12.24
CA GLU A 202 -0.16 -16.65 13.58
C GLU A 202 0.84 -15.93 14.50
N GLY A 203 0.38 -14.89 15.18
CA GLY A 203 1.23 -14.06 16.05
C GLY A 203 2.02 -12.96 15.32
N ASN A 204 1.73 -12.66 14.05
CA ASN A 204 2.34 -11.53 13.35
C ASN A 204 2.02 -10.22 14.08
N PRO A 205 3.03 -9.47 14.57
CA PRO A 205 2.83 -8.25 15.35
C PRO A 205 2.14 -7.13 14.57
N PHE A 206 2.24 -7.09 13.25
CA PHE A 206 1.62 -6.08 12.41
C PHE A 206 0.13 -6.26 12.17
N VAL A 207 -0.47 -7.41 12.51
CA VAL A 207 -1.87 -7.71 12.16
C VAL A 207 -2.82 -6.62 12.65
N GLU A 208 -2.74 -6.24 13.93
CA GLU A 208 -3.65 -5.24 14.51
C GLU A 208 -3.43 -3.85 13.90
N LEU A 209 -2.17 -3.44 13.73
CA LEU A 209 -1.81 -2.15 13.14
C LEU A 209 -2.27 -2.07 11.67
N PHE A 210 -2.01 -3.10 10.88
CA PHE A 210 -2.38 -3.14 9.47
C PHE A 210 -3.90 -3.18 9.27
N GLN A 211 -4.63 -3.97 10.08
CA GLN A 211 -6.09 -3.95 10.06
C GLN A 211 -6.67 -2.57 10.41
N LYS A 212 -6.03 -1.85 11.33
CA LYS A 212 -6.42 -0.48 11.66
C LYS A 212 -6.17 0.48 10.49
N PHE A 213 -5.01 0.40 9.84
CA PHE A 213 -4.69 1.22 8.67
C PHE A 213 -5.60 0.90 7.47
N GLU A 214 -5.83 -0.40 7.21
CA GLU A 214 -6.80 -0.87 6.22
C GLU A 214 -8.18 -0.22 6.45
N ALA A 215 -8.66 -0.19 7.70
CA ALA A 215 -9.94 0.41 8.03
C ALA A 215 -9.95 1.95 7.89
N ILE A 216 -8.92 2.64 8.39
CA ILE A 216 -8.79 4.11 8.30
C ILE A 216 -8.77 4.54 6.84
N LEU A 217 -7.92 3.94 6.02
CA LEU A 217 -7.79 4.29 4.61
C LEU A 217 -9.03 3.91 3.80
N SER A 218 -9.65 2.75 4.11
CA SER A 218 -10.95 2.39 3.51
C SER A 218 -12.01 3.45 3.80
N LEU A 219 -12.11 3.95 5.04
CA LEU A 219 -13.02 5.03 5.38
C LEU A 219 -12.72 6.31 4.60
N CYS A 220 -11.44 6.65 4.43
CA CYS A 220 -11.04 7.81 3.62
C CYS A 220 -11.51 7.70 2.17
N MET A 221 -11.35 6.52 1.54
CA MET A 221 -11.70 6.28 0.15
C MET A 221 -13.22 6.05 -0.06
N LEU A 222 -13.94 5.58 0.95
CA LEU A 222 -15.39 5.45 0.92
C LEU A 222 -16.11 6.80 1.11
N ALA A 223 -15.52 7.71 1.86
CA ALA A 223 -16.06 9.04 2.08
C ALA A 223 -16.05 9.89 0.81
N SER A 224 -16.91 10.88 0.73
CA SER A 224 -16.86 11.92 -0.31
C SER A 224 -15.75 12.92 -0.02
N ASN A 225 -15.63 13.31 1.28
CA ASN A 225 -14.54 14.14 1.78
C ASN A 225 -13.99 13.51 3.07
N SER A 226 -12.69 13.54 3.22
CA SER A 226 -12.03 13.06 4.44
C SER A 226 -10.74 13.82 4.74
N SER A 227 -10.37 13.86 6.02
CA SER A 227 -9.09 14.42 6.45
C SER A 227 -8.62 13.78 7.76
N ILE A 228 -7.31 13.63 7.88
CA ILE A 228 -6.63 13.21 9.12
C ILE A 228 -5.89 14.41 9.68
N PHE A 229 -6.18 14.77 10.91
CA PHE A 229 -5.52 15.88 11.57
C PHE A 229 -5.51 15.72 13.09
N ARG A 230 -4.32 15.82 13.68
CA ARG A 230 -4.09 15.76 15.15
C ARG A 230 -4.75 14.54 15.81
N GLY A 231 -4.52 13.35 15.26
CA GLY A 231 -5.05 12.10 15.79
C GLY A 231 -6.53 11.85 15.51
N SER A 232 -7.20 12.72 14.75
CA SER A 232 -8.61 12.60 14.42
C SER A 232 -8.84 12.40 12.93
N LEU A 233 -9.76 11.49 12.59
CA LEU A 233 -10.28 11.28 11.25
C LEU A 233 -11.64 11.96 11.12
N LYS A 234 -11.75 12.93 10.20
CA LYS A 234 -13.04 13.55 9.83
C LYS A 234 -13.50 12.97 8.51
N LEU A 235 -14.77 12.62 8.44
CA LEU A 235 -15.42 12.01 7.28
C LEU A 235 -16.71 12.73 6.95
N GLN A 236 -16.94 13.00 5.68
CA GLN A 236 -18.22 13.41 5.14
C GLN A 236 -18.61 12.46 4.01
N ILE A 237 -19.76 11.82 4.14
CA ILE A 237 -20.30 10.91 3.14
C ILE A 237 -21.55 11.55 2.55
N MET A 238 -21.49 11.88 1.25
CA MET A 238 -22.58 12.49 0.49
C MET A 238 -23.26 11.42 -0.36
N GLY A 239 -24.46 11.04 0.05
CA GLY A 239 -25.39 10.20 -0.69
C GLY A 239 -26.72 10.96 -0.88
N GLN A 240 -27.86 10.28 -0.82
CA GLN A 240 -29.18 10.92 -0.77
C GLN A 240 -29.31 11.87 0.45
N ARG A 241 -28.52 11.64 1.48
CA ARG A 241 -28.30 12.51 2.63
C ARG A 241 -26.81 12.66 2.86
N SER A 242 -26.41 13.73 3.55
CA SER A 242 -25.04 13.88 4.02
C SER A 242 -24.95 13.44 5.47
N VAL A 243 -23.91 12.69 5.80
CA VAL A 243 -23.55 12.32 7.17
C VAL A 243 -22.09 12.70 7.42
N GLU A 244 -21.81 13.19 8.63
CA GLU A 244 -20.48 13.61 9.06
C GLU A 244 -20.09 12.89 10.32
N TYR A 245 -18.83 12.47 10.40
CA TYR A 245 -18.27 11.81 11.55
C TYR A 245 -16.87 12.35 11.86
N THR A 246 -16.55 12.34 13.15
CA THR A 246 -15.20 12.57 13.64
C THR A 246 -14.85 11.45 14.59
N TYR A 247 -13.77 10.74 14.31
CA TYR A 247 -13.27 9.62 15.10
C TYR A 247 -11.84 9.92 15.57
N ASP A 248 -11.52 9.55 16.81
CA ASP A 248 -10.13 9.46 17.23
C ASP A 248 -9.50 8.23 16.54
N LEU A 249 -8.35 8.39 15.89
CA LEU A 249 -7.68 7.32 15.16
C LEU A 249 -7.36 6.11 16.05
N LYS A 250 -7.08 6.34 17.34
CA LYS A 250 -6.78 5.25 18.28
C LYS A 250 -7.99 4.33 18.52
N ASP A 251 -9.21 4.86 18.42
CA ASP A 251 -10.44 4.13 18.71
C ASP A 251 -10.95 3.33 17.50
N ILE A 252 -10.40 3.59 16.30
CA ILE A 252 -10.74 2.85 15.09
C ILE A 252 -10.12 1.45 15.17
N LYS A 253 -10.98 0.44 15.00
CA LYS A 253 -10.58 -0.98 14.93
C LYS A 253 -10.74 -1.49 13.51
N GLY A 254 -10.05 -2.57 13.19
CA GLY A 254 -10.20 -3.27 11.93
C GLY A 254 -11.65 -3.69 11.69
N ASN A 255 -12.16 -3.42 10.48
CA ASN A 255 -13.45 -3.91 10.02
C ASN A 255 -13.30 -4.39 8.56
N PRO A 256 -13.28 -5.70 8.33
CA PRO A 256 -13.04 -6.28 7.02
C PRO A 256 -14.14 -5.93 5.99
N ILE A 257 -15.33 -5.49 6.43
CA ILE A 257 -16.40 -5.07 5.51
C ILE A 257 -16.07 -3.74 4.85
N LEU A 258 -15.40 -2.83 5.54
CA LEU A 258 -14.96 -1.56 4.96
C LEU A 258 -14.03 -1.81 3.77
N TYR A 259 -13.05 -2.70 3.93
CA TYR A 259 -12.16 -3.08 2.84
C TYR A 259 -12.92 -3.79 1.71
N LYS A 260 -13.85 -4.69 2.01
CA LYS A 260 -14.66 -5.37 0.98
C LYS A 260 -15.46 -4.40 0.13
N VAL A 261 -16.04 -3.35 0.73
CA VAL A 261 -16.77 -2.32 -0.02
C VAL A 261 -15.80 -1.51 -0.86
N TYR A 262 -14.66 -1.10 -0.29
CA TYR A 262 -13.61 -0.40 -1.01
C TYR A 262 -13.12 -1.22 -2.22
N ASP A 263 -12.66 -2.44 -2.00
CA ASP A 263 -12.14 -3.30 -3.04
C ASP A 263 -13.17 -3.55 -4.15
N TRP A 264 -14.44 -3.75 -3.80
CA TRP A 264 -15.52 -3.89 -4.77
C TRP A 264 -15.73 -2.62 -5.61
N ILE A 265 -15.65 -1.43 -5.02
CA ILE A 265 -15.80 -0.16 -5.77
C ILE A 265 -14.75 -0.08 -6.86
N TYR A 266 -13.51 -0.37 -6.54
CA TYR A 266 -12.36 -0.20 -7.42
C TYR A 266 -11.95 -1.45 -8.19
N SER A 267 -12.73 -2.55 -8.13
CA SER A 267 -12.50 -3.78 -8.87
C SER A 267 -13.39 -3.87 -10.09
N GLY A 268 -12.96 -3.28 -11.22
CA GLY A 268 -13.63 -3.35 -12.53
C GLY A 268 -14.97 -2.61 -12.62
N GLY A 269 -15.34 -2.17 -13.81
CA GLY A 269 -16.53 -1.36 -14.07
C GLY A 269 -16.35 0.10 -13.65
N SER A 270 -17.46 0.86 -13.56
CA SER A 270 -17.43 2.28 -13.18
C SER A 270 -17.28 2.44 -11.67
N SER A 271 -16.10 2.85 -11.22
CA SER A 271 -15.83 3.18 -9.80
C SER A 271 -16.71 4.34 -9.31
N ILE A 272 -17.02 5.30 -10.17
CA ILE A 272 -17.86 6.47 -9.87
C ILE A 272 -19.28 6.01 -9.51
N ASP A 273 -19.91 5.17 -10.36
CA ASP A 273 -21.27 4.70 -10.14
C ASP A 273 -21.36 3.81 -8.89
N LYS A 274 -20.38 2.92 -8.73
CA LYS A 274 -20.28 2.05 -7.56
C LYS A 274 -20.10 2.84 -6.27
N ALA A 275 -19.22 3.86 -6.26
CA ALA A 275 -19.02 4.73 -5.12
C ALA A 275 -20.30 5.50 -4.74
N LEU A 276 -21.03 6.02 -5.74
CA LEU A 276 -22.29 6.72 -5.51
C LEU A 276 -23.34 5.81 -4.87
N ILE A 277 -23.51 4.60 -5.40
CA ILE A 277 -24.47 3.63 -4.86
C ILE A 277 -24.05 3.17 -3.46
N ALA A 278 -22.76 2.89 -3.25
CA ALA A 278 -22.25 2.51 -1.94
C ALA A 278 -22.52 3.60 -0.90
N ARG A 279 -22.22 4.87 -1.21
CA ARG A 279 -22.46 6.01 -0.32
C ARG A 279 -23.94 6.19 0.02
N ASN A 280 -24.84 5.99 -0.94
CA ASN A 280 -26.28 6.04 -0.69
C ASN A 280 -26.69 5.00 0.37
N ILE A 281 -26.25 3.76 0.23
CA ILE A 281 -26.58 2.69 1.16
C ILE A 281 -25.88 2.89 2.51
N ILE A 282 -24.61 3.32 2.52
CA ILE A 282 -23.88 3.65 3.75
C ILE A 282 -24.63 4.76 4.52
N CYS A 283 -25.07 5.83 3.85
CA CYS A 283 -25.86 6.89 4.50
C CYS A 283 -27.17 6.39 5.10
N LEU A 284 -27.82 5.40 4.48
CA LEU A 284 -29.02 4.77 5.04
C LEU A 284 -28.68 3.91 6.27
N HIS A 285 -27.60 3.13 6.21
CA HIS A 285 -27.10 2.36 7.36
C HIS A 285 -26.73 3.28 8.53
N CYS A 286 -26.03 4.37 8.24
CA CYS A 286 -25.57 5.36 9.21
C CYS A 286 -26.71 6.10 9.95
N LYS A 287 -27.96 5.95 9.53
CA LYS A 287 -29.13 6.42 10.29
C LYS A 287 -29.34 5.65 11.60
N TYR A 288 -28.88 4.40 11.64
CA TYR A 288 -29.14 3.48 12.76
C TYR A 288 -27.86 3.07 13.49
N GLU A 289 -26.78 2.89 12.76
CA GLU A 289 -25.47 2.41 13.26
C GLU A 289 -24.32 3.24 12.67
N PRO A 290 -23.26 3.53 13.44
CA PRO A 290 -22.10 4.26 12.90
C PRO A 290 -21.41 3.46 11.80
N ILE A 291 -20.74 4.16 10.85
CA ILE A 291 -20.04 3.52 9.73
C ILE A 291 -18.99 2.50 10.19
N LEU A 292 -18.37 2.69 11.35
CA LEU A 292 -17.42 1.73 11.93
C LEU A 292 -18.02 0.35 12.20
N ARG A 293 -19.36 0.26 12.27
CA ARG A 293 -20.12 -0.99 12.42
C ARG A 293 -20.78 -1.46 11.13
N LEU A 294 -20.25 -1.01 9.98
CA LEU A 294 -20.74 -1.50 8.69
C LEU A 294 -20.64 -3.03 8.63
N ASP A 295 -21.73 -3.70 8.24
CA ASP A 295 -21.87 -5.14 8.30
C ASP A 295 -22.07 -5.78 6.90
N SER A 296 -22.10 -7.10 6.87
CA SER A 296 -22.31 -7.87 5.64
C SER A 296 -23.69 -7.64 5.01
N LYS A 297 -24.69 -7.22 5.79
CA LYS A 297 -26.05 -6.92 5.27
C LYS A 297 -26.02 -5.61 4.49
N ALA A 298 -25.31 -4.60 5.01
CA ALA A 298 -25.10 -3.35 4.29
C ALA A 298 -24.35 -3.59 2.97
N PHE A 299 -23.30 -4.42 2.98
CA PHE A 299 -22.60 -4.80 1.75
C PHE A 299 -23.51 -5.55 0.76
N ALA A 300 -24.30 -6.51 1.20
CA ALA A 300 -25.27 -7.20 0.35
C ALA A 300 -26.31 -6.23 -0.26
N ALA A 301 -26.75 -5.23 0.52
CA ALA A 301 -27.64 -4.19 0.02
C ALA A 301 -26.97 -3.31 -1.06
N ILE A 302 -25.68 -2.97 -0.91
CA ILE A 302 -24.91 -2.25 -1.92
C ILE A 302 -24.89 -3.04 -3.24
N LEU A 303 -24.54 -4.33 -3.19
CA LEU A 303 -24.49 -5.21 -4.37
C LEU A 303 -25.86 -5.34 -5.05
N SER A 304 -26.92 -5.50 -4.25
CA SER A 304 -28.28 -5.62 -4.78
C SER A 304 -28.72 -4.34 -5.50
N ASN A 305 -28.45 -3.17 -4.92
CA ASN A 305 -28.78 -1.88 -5.54
C ASN A 305 -27.98 -1.64 -6.82
N TYR A 306 -26.71 -2.01 -6.86
CA TYR A 306 -25.91 -1.92 -8.07
C TYR A 306 -26.43 -2.82 -9.20
N ASN A 307 -26.88 -4.04 -8.88
CA ASN A 307 -27.50 -4.94 -9.84
C ASN A 307 -28.82 -4.38 -10.41
N LEU A 308 -29.62 -3.72 -9.58
CA LEU A 308 -30.83 -3.02 -10.05
C LEU A 308 -30.48 -1.88 -11.00
N TYR A 309 -29.52 -1.04 -10.63
CA TYR A 309 -28.99 0.04 -11.46
C TYR A 309 -28.53 -0.45 -12.85
N LEU A 310 -27.78 -1.54 -12.89
CA LEU A 310 -27.32 -2.12 -14.17
C LEU A 310 -28.50 -2.58 -15.04
N ARG A 311 -29.52 -3.21 -14.46
CA ARG A 311 -30.73 -3.65 -15.18
C ARG A 311 -31.49 -2.47 -15.76
N GLU A 312 -31.66 -1.41 -14.99
CA GLU A 312 -32.35 -0.20 -15.45
C GLU A 312 -31.58 0.47 -16.60
N ASN A 313 -30.26 0.58 -16.50
CA ASN A 313 -29.42 1.13 -17.58
C ASN A 313 -29.50 0.31 -18.85
N VAL A 314 -29.47 -1.03 -18.77
CA VAL A 314 -29.64 -1.92 -19.93
C VAL A 314 -31.00 -1.71 -20.59
N THR A 315 -32.06 -1.61 -19.77
CA THR A 315 -33.43 -1.37 -20.28
C THR A 315 -33.49 -0.03 -21.01
N GLN A 316 -32.99 1.05 -20.42
CA GLN A 316 -32.96 2.38 -21.03
C GLN A 316 -32.13 2.38 -22.34
N TYR A 317 -31.00 1.68 -22.36
CA TYR A 317 -30.19 1.53 -23.58
C TYR A 317 -30.96 0.83 -24.71
N LEU A 318 -31.68 -0.26 -24.40
CA LEU A 318 -32.49 -0.99 -25.38
C LEU A 318 -33.66 -0.13 -25.90
N GLU A 319 -34.33 0.62 -25.01
CA GLU A 319 -35.37 1.55 -25.43
C GLU A 319 -34.83 2.65 -26.35
N LEU A 320 -33.68 3.25 -26.02
CA LEU A 320 -33.03 4.24 -26.84
C LEU A 320 -32.65 3.66 -28.21
N LYS A 321 -32.06 2.47 -28.24
CA LYS A 321 -31.69 1.76 -29.47
C LYS A 321 -32.91 1.51 -30.36
N ASN A 322 -34.03 1.08 -29.76
CA ASN A 322 -35.29 0.87 -30.49
C ASN A 322 -35.82 2.19 -31.06
N LYS A 323 -35.83 3.27 -30.30
CA LYS A 323 -36.25 4.60 -30.79
C LYS A 323 -35.38 5.07 -31.95
N VAL A 324 -34.06 4.87 -31.90
CA VAL A 324 -33.16 5.21 -33.01
C VAL A 324 -33.44 4.37 -34.22
N ALA A 325 -33.70 3.08 -34.06
CA ALA A 325 -34.06 2.18 -35.17
C ALA A 325 -35.38 2.58 -35.83
N GLU A 326 -36.42 2.90 -35.03
CA GLU A 326 -37.70 3.44 -35.52
C GLU A 326 -37.48 4.77 -36.28
N PHE A 327 -36.69 5.69 -35.76
CA PHE A 327 -36.38 6.95 -36.42
C PHE A 327 -35.66 6.76 -37.77
N ILE A 328 -34.71 5.82 -37.84
CA ILE A 328 -34.03 5.48 -39.10
C ILE A 328 -35.03 4.87 -40.11
N SER A 329 -35.90 3.98 -39.62
CA SER A 329 -36.96 3.38 -40.48
C SER A 329 -37.88 4.43 -41.04
N ASP A 330 -38.33 5.37 -40.24
CA ASP A 330 -39.16 6.51 -40.66
C ASP A 330 -38.47 7.40 -41.68
N ILE A 331 -37.18 7.68 -41.53
CA ILE A 331 -36.39 8.45 -42.48
C ILE A 331 -36.32 7.70 -43.80
N VAL A 332 -36.03 6.40 -43.79
CA VAL A 332 -35.93 5.57 -44.99
C VAL A 332 -37.28 5.52 -45.72
N SER A 333 -38.40 5.31 -44.99
CA SER A 333 -39.74 5.35 -45.58
C SER A 333 -40.06 6.66 -46.23
N LYS A 334 -39.89 7.80 -45.54
CA LYS A 334 -40.12 9.14 -46.07
C LYS A 334 -39.21 9.45 -47.27
N THR A 335 -37.95 9.03 -47.22
CA THR A 335 -37.03 9.23 -48.34
C THR A 335 -37.48 8.42 -49.56
N GLY A 336 -38.00 7.19 -49.35
CA GLY A 336 -38.61 6.37 -50.39
C GLY A 336 -39.86 7.01 -51.01
N GLU A 337 -40.74 7.53 -50.16
CA GLU A 337 -41.93 8.26 -50.57
C GLU A 337 -41.58 9.50 -51.44
N TYR A 338 -40.63 10.33 -50.95
CA TYR A 338 -40.14 11.47 -51.72
C TYR A 338 -39.48 11.10 -53.02
N ALA A 339 -38.70 10.00 -53.05
CA ALA A 339 -38.09 9.50 -54.28
C ALA A 339 -39.16 9.03 -55.29
N THR A 340 -40.24 8.36 -54.82
CA THR A 340 -41.37 7.93 -55.63
C THR A 340 -42.16 9.09 -56.17
N GLU A 341 -42.48 10.06 -55.31
CA GLU A 341 -43.14 11.31 -55.75
C GLU A 341 -42.32 12.09 -56.81
N LEU A 342 -41.00 12.17 -56.65
CA LEU A 342 -40.13 12.79 -57.65
C LEU A 342 -40.11 12.04 -58.94
N LEU A 343 -40.07 10.70 -58.94
CA LEU A 343 -40.14 9.85 -60.11
C LEU A 343 -41.49 10.02 -60.83
N ASP A 344 -42.59 9.98 -60.11
CA ASP A 344 -43.94 10.18 -60.66
C ASP A 344 -44.11 11.59 -61.27
N LYS A 345 -43.46 12.58 -60.71
CA LYS A 345 -43.54 13.96 -61.17
C LYS A 345 -42.66 14.24 -62.41
N TYR A 346 -41.57 13.51 -62.55
CA TYR A 346 -40.65 13.71 -63.68
C TYR A 346 -40.75 12.68 -64.78
N PHE A 347 -41.23 11.45 -64.53
CA PHE A 347 -41.43 10.40 -65.50
C PHE A 347 -42.50 10.69 -66.56
N PRO A 348 -43.62 11.38 -66.27
CA PRO A 348 -44.59 11.79 -67.32
C PRO A 348 -43.94 12.66 -68.39
N PHE A 349 -43.01 13.49 -68.01
CA PHE A 349 -42.29 14.39 -68.96
C PHE A 349 -41.30 13.62 -69.87
N VAL A 350 -40.82 12.47 -69.49
CA VAL A 350 -39.89 11.64 -70.29
C VAL A 350 -40.67 10.80 -71.30
N SER A 351 -41.86 10.32 -70.95
CA SER A 351 -42.73 9.56 -71.86
C SER A 351 -43.37 10.39 -72.93
N GLU A 352 -43.75 11.64 -72.69
CA GLU A 352 -44.27 12.57 -73.66
C GLU A 352 -43.24 13.09 -74.69
N LYS A 353 -41.97 13.18 -74.32
CA LYS A 353 -40.92 13.56 -75.26
C LYS A 353 -40.50 12.48 -76.27
N HIS A 354 -40.85 11.22 -76.06
CA HIS A 354 -40.53 10.16 -76.94
C HIS A 354 -41.65 9.87 -78.01
N TYR A 355 -42.85 10.45 -77.86
CA TYR A 355 -43.93 10.33 -78.82
C TYR A 355 -44.00 11.48 -79.83
N LEU A 356 -43.11 12.46 -79.80
CA LEU A 356 -43.04 13.58 -80.75
C LEU A 356 -41.87 13.52 -81.74
N GLN A 357 -41.18 12.37 -81.81
CA GLN A 357 -40.17 12.10 -82.84
C GLN A 357 -40.36 10.73 -83.47
N LEU A 358 -41.48 10.53 -84.14
CA LEU A 358 -41.67 9.51 -85.19
C LEU A 358 -42.58 10.10 -86.31
#